data_bbe1268759fc673e8f0245b6ccf2fb5c
#
_entry.id   bbe1268759fc673e8f0245b6ccf2fb5c
#
_cell.length_a   1.000
_cell.length_b   1.000
_cell.length_c   1.000
_cell.angle_alpha   90.00
_cell.angle_beta   90.00
_cell.angle_gamma   90.00
#
_symmetry.space_group_name_H-M   'P 1'
#
loop_
_entity.id
_entity.type
_entity.pdbx_description
1 polymer ?
#
loop_
_entity_poly.entity_id
_entity_poly.type
_entity_poly.pdbx_seq_one_letter_code
_entity_poly.pdbx_strand_id
1 'polypeptide(L)'
;ALFVFGIVGNMSNISVNTQGVLAENIYGRPIMTTFHGIWSLSGFTGALVGLLMMNLKVPPRLHFVIVASLVLITVSIALKYLIKGASSTTSSKKLFSKPEGVLVRLGIIAFCSMSAEGAMFDWSGVYFREVVKAPASLVILGYTSFMIMMATGRFMGDQLIAKIGRKKTLQGSGIMVFIGLSISVLFPWVVTATAGFVIVGLGVSSVIPTIYSTAASTSKKAPGMALAGVSSIGFLGFLFGPPLIGYIAQLFSLRASFGVVAFFGLLITLMVTKLKVIDDVKLIKQA
;
A
#
# COMPACT_ATOMS: atom_id res chain seq x y z
N ALA A 1 -9.42 -14.69 -18.73
CA ALA A 1 -10.14 -14.09 -17.58
C ALA A 1 -9.18 -13.31 -16.67
N LEU A 2 -8.12 -13.92 -16.08
CA LEU A 2 -7.21 -13.28 -15.10
C LEU A 2 -6.46 -12.06 -15.66
N PHE A 3 -6.01 -12.12 -16.91
CA PHE A 3 -5.34 -10.98 -17.57
C PHE A 3 -6.26 -9.75 -17.67
N VAL A 4 -7.49 -9.94 -18.13
CA VAL A 4 -8.49 -8.86 -18.23
C VAL A 4 -8.84 -8.33 -16.84
N PHE A 5 -9.01 -9.22 -15.85
CA PHE A 5 -9.24 -8.85 -14.45
C PHE A 5 -8.09 -7.96 -13.90
N GLY A 6 -6.83 -8.33 -14.17
CA GLY A 6 -5.68 -7.54 -13.76
C GLY A 6 -5.65 -6.14 -14.40
N ILE A 7 -5.93 -6.04 -15.71
CA ILE A 7 -6.00 -4.74 -16.42
C ILE A 7 -7.10 -3.87 -15.81
N VAL A 8 -8.32 -4.38 -15.70
CA VAL A 8 -9.47 -3.63 -15.19
C VAL A 8 -9.25 -3.23 -13.73
N GLY A 9 -8.71 -4.14 -12.91
CA GLY A 9 -8.36 -3.87 -11.52
C GLY A 9 -7.34 -2.74 -11.37
N ASN A 10 -6.27 -2.75 -12.19
CA ASN A 10 -5.28 -1.68 -12.17
C ASN A 10 -5.85 -0.33 -12.66
N MET A 11 -6.66 -0.34 -13.73
CA MET A 11 -7.36 0.88 -14.19
C MET A 11 -8.27 1.45 -13.10
N SER A 12 -9.03 0.61 -12.41
CA SER A 12 -9.88 1.02 -11.29
C SER A 12 -9.04 1.59 -10.15
N ASN A 13 -7.93 0.96 -9.80
CA ASN A 13 -7.02 1.45 -8.76
C ASN A 13 -6.48 2.85 -9.08
N ILE A 14 -5.98 3.06 -10.30
CA ILE A 14 -5.47 4.37 -10.75
C ILE A 14 -6.60 5.41 -10.72
N SER A 15 -7.80 5.06 -11.20
CA SER A 15 -8.94 5.98 -11.26
C SER A 15 -9.40 6.42 -9.88
N VAL A 16 -9.56 5.48 -8.95
CA VAL A 16 -9.98 5.78 -7.56
C VAL A 16 -8.93 6.61 -6.84
N ASN A 17 -7.65 6.26 -6.95
CA ASN A 17 -6.58 7.05 -6.33
C ASN A 17 -6.46 8.46 -6.96
N THR A 18 -6.71 8.60 -8.27
CA THR A 18 -6.77 9.91 -8.91
C THR A 18 -7.89 10.76 -8.34
N GLN A 19 -9.09 10.20 -8.15
CA GLN A 19 -10.20 10.89 -7.48
C GLN A 19 -9.85 11.26 -6.04
N GLY A 20 -9.18 10.37 -5.31
CA GLY A 20 -8.70 10.62 -3.96
C GLY A 20 -7.74 11.82 -3.89
N VAL A 21 -6.78 11.91 -4.80
CA VAL A 21 -5.86 13.05 -4.88
C VAL A 21 -6.58 14.36 -5.24
N LEU A 22 -7.53 14.31 -6.17
CA LEU A 22 -8.35 15.50 -6.51
C LEU A 22 -9.17 15.96 -5.30
N ALA A 23 -9.77 15.03 -4.56
CA ALA A 23 -10.48 15.33 -3.31
C ALA A 23 -9.54 15.92 -2.25
N GLU A 24 -8.33 15.35 -2.07
CA GLU A 24 -7.30 15.87 -1.15
C GLU A 24 -6.94 17.33 -1.48
N ASN A 25 -6.79 17.65 -2.77
CA ASN A 25 -6.49 19.02 -3.21
C ASN A 25 -7.62 20.00 -2.89
N ILE A 26 -8.89 19.59 -3.09
CA ILE A 26 -10.07 20.42 -2.76
C ILE A 26 -10.18 20.59 -1.24
N TYR A 27 -9.92 19.53 -0.48
CA TYR A 27 -10.02 19.54 0.98
C TYR A 27 -8.91 20.35 1.66
N GLY A 28 -7.78 20.55 0.97
CA GLY A 28 -6.66 21.38 1.43
C GLY A 28 -5.83 20.79 2.57
N ARG A 29 -6.00 19.51 2.89
CA ARG A 29 -5.22 18.78 3.92
C ARG A 29 -5.10 17.30 3.57
N PRO A 30 -4.08 16.58 4.13
CA PRO A 30 -3.90 15.15 3.87
C PRO A 30 -5.14 14.34 4.24
N ILE A 31 -5.62 13.50 3.31
CA ILE A 31 -6.72 12.53 3.51
C ILE A 31 -6.48 11.20 2.78
N MET A 32 -5.38 11.08 2.05
CA MET A 32 -5.12 9.87 1.25
C MET A 32 -4.89 8.63 2.12
N THR A 33 -4.28 8.76 3.30
CA THR A 33 -4.08 7.60 4.18
C THR A 33 -5.41 7.11 4.75
N THR A 34 -6.33 8.01 5.06
CA THR A 34 -7.70 7.67 5.49
C THR A 34 -8.46 6.91 4.40
N PHE A 35 -8.36 7.29 3.12
CA PHE A 35 -8.97 6.53 2.03
C PHE A 35 -8.43 5.10 1.95
N HIS A 36 -7.13 4.91 2.11
CA HIS A 36 -6.53 3.57 2.19
C HIS A 36 -6.93 2.82 3.47
N GLY A 37 -7.21 3.54 4.57
CA GLY A 37 -7.78 2.98 5.79
C GLY A 37 -9.18 2.43 5.56
N ILE A 38 -10.05 3.20 4.89
CA ILE A 38 -11.40 2.76 4.50
C ILE A 38 -11.32 1.53 3.58
N TRP A 39 -10.37 1.49 2.66
CA TRP A 39 -10.14 0.31 1.81
C TRP A 39 -9.76 -0.92 2.64
N SER A 40 -8.88 -0.78 3.64
CA SER A 40 -8.53 -1.88 4.55
C SER A 40 -9.75 -2.37 5.34
N LEU A 41 -10.57 -1.44 5.84
CA LEU A 41 -11.81 -1.76 6.55
C LEU A 41 -12.82 -2.47 5.64
N SER A 42 -12.91 -2.03 4.38
CA SER A 42 -13.78 -2.67 3.38
C SER A 42 -13.33 -4.11 3.09
N GLY A 43 -12.02 -4.36 3.01
CA GLY A 43 -11.48 -5.72 2.87
C GLY A 43 -11.85 -6.62 4.06
N PHE A 44 -11.71 -6.10 5.29
CA PHE A 44 -12.12 -6.81 6.50
C PHE A 44 -13.63 -7.10 6.52
N THR A 45 -14.44 -6.09 6.18
CA THR A 45 -15.90 -6.25 6.08
C THR A 45 -16.28 -7.30 5.04
N GLY A 46 -15.60 -7.29 3.88
CA GLY A 46 -15.79 -8.29 2.83
C GLY A 46 -15.49 -9.71 3.32
N ALA A 47 -14.42 -9.89 4.12
CA ALA A 47 -14.09 -11.17 4.72
C ALA A 47 -15.19 -11.65 5.70
N LEU A 48 -15.74 -10.76 6.53
CA LEU A 48 -16.84 -11.07 7.44
C LEU A 48 -18.12 -11.45 6.68
N VAL A 49 -18.44 -10.72 5.61
CA VAL A 49 -19.58 -11.05 4.74
C VAL A 49 -19.38 -12.41 4.09
N GLY A 50 -18.15 -12.70 3.60
CA GLY A 50 -17.83 -14.03 3.06
C GLY A 50 -18.04 -15.15 4.08
N LEU A 51 -17.56 -14.96 5.31
CA LEU A 51 -17.77 -15.91 6.41
C LEU A 51 -19.25 -16.11 6.72
N LEU A 52 -20.04 -15.03 6.77
CA LEU A 52 -21.49 -15.09 6.98
C LEU A 52 -22.18 -15.90 5.87
N MET A 53 -21.85 -15.63 4.61
CA MET A 53 -22.42 -16.35 3.46
C MET A 53 -22.06 -17.83 3.49
N MET A 54 -20.84 -18.19 3.90
CA MET A 54 -20.44 -19.59 4.10
C MET A 54 -21.27 -20.26 5.21
N ASN A 55 -21.46 -19.61 6.36
CA ASN A 55 -22.24 -20.13 7.47
C ASN A 55 -23.73 -20.31 7.08
N LEU A 56 -24.26 -19.40 6.29
CA LEU A 56 -25.63 -19.49 5.74
C LEU A 56 -25.74 -20.47 4.58
N LYS A 57 -24.65 -21.16 4.21
CA LYS A 57 -24.59 -22.11 3.08
C LYS A 57 -25.05 -21.50 1.75
N VAL A 58 -24.85 -20.19 1.56
CA VAL A 58 -25.16 -19.51 0.31
C VAL A 58 -24.20 -19.98 -0.77
N PRO A 59 -24.70 -20.46 -1.93
CA PRO A 59 -23.83 -20.89 -3.01
C PRO A 59 -22.91 -19.75 -3.50
N PRO A 60 -21.62 -19.99 -3.79
CA PRO A 60 -20.68 -18.95 -4.25
C PRO A 60 -21.22 -18.14 -5.42
N ARG A 61 -21.91 -18.77 -6.36
CA ARG A 61 -22.53 -18.08 -7.50
C ARG A 61 -23.53 -17.00 -7.06
N LEU A 62 -24.40 -17.31 -6.09
CA LEU A 62 -25.37 -16.33 -5.59
C LEU A 62 -24.69 -15.21 -4.81
N HIS A 63 -23.68 -15.57 -3.98
CA HIS A 63 -22.87 -14.57 -3.27
C HIS A 63 -22.24 -13.57 -4.27
N PHE A 64 -21.59 -14.02 -5.33
CA PHE A 64 -21.00 -13.15 -6.33
C PHE A 64 -22.03 -12.28 -7.05
N VAL A 65 -23.21 -12.80 -7.35
CA VAL A 65 -24.30 -12.01 -7.96
C VAL A 65 -24.76 -10.88 -7.02
N ILE A 66 -24.95 -11.19 -5.74
CA ILE A 66 -25.33 -10.18 -4.72
C ILE A 66 -24.26 -9.08 -4.65
N VAL A 67 -22.98 -9.46 -4.48
CA VAL A 67 -21.88 -8.51 -4.38
C VAL A 67 -21.74 -7.68 -5.65
N ALA A 68 -21.80 -8.30 -6.84
CA ALA A 68 -21.75 -7.59 -8.11
C ALA A 68 -22.89 -6.58 -8.25
N SER A 69 -24.11 -6.94 -7.86
CA SER A 69 -25.26 -6.04 -7.90
C SER A 69 -25.07 -4.83 -6.96
N LEU A 70 -24.58 -5.07 -5.72
CA LEU A 70 -24.29 -4.00 -4.77
C LEU A 70 -23.19 -3.07 -5.30
N VAL A 71 -22.14 -3.62 -5.90
CA VAL A 71 -21.05 -2.82 -6.49
C VAL A 71 -21.59 -1.97 -7.65
N LEU A 72 -22.38 -2.55 -8.56
CA LEU A 72 -22.98 -1.82 -9.67
C LEU A 72 -23.86 -0.66 -9.20
N ILE A 73 -24.71 -0.87 -8.20
CA ILE A 73 -25.56 0.17 -7.61
C ILE A 73 -24.67 1.27 -7.00
N THR A 74 -23.69 0.90 -6.18
CA THR A 74 -22.82 1.85 -5.49
C THR A 74 -22.02 2.67 -6.50
N VAL A 75 -21.43 2.04 -7.52
CA VAL A 75 -20.68 2.74 -8.57
C VAL A 75 -21.60 3.66 -9.36
N SER A 76 -22.81 3.22 -9.74
CA SER A 76 -23.77 4.06 -10.47
C SER A 76 -24.15 5.31 -9.69
N ILE A 77 -24.29 5.22 -8.37
CA ILE A 77 -24.52 6.38 -7.49
C ILE A 77 -23.27 7.25 -7.44
N ALA A 78 -22.10 6.66 -7.24
CA ALA A 78 -20.83 7.36 -7.09
C ALA A 78 -20.42 8.15 -8.35
N LEU A 79 -20.79 7.67 -9.55
CA LEU A 79 -20.52 8.36 -10.81
C LEU A 79 -21.07 9.81 -10.84
N LYS A 80 -22.16 10.07 -10.13
CA LYS A 80 -22.76 11.40 -10.04
C LYS A 80 -21.91 12.38 -9.23
N TYR A 81 -21.05 11.88 -8.35
CA TYR A 81 -20.22 12.65 -7.42
C TYR A 81 -18.76 12.70 -7.84
N LEU A 82 -18.40 12.14 -9.00
CA LEU A 82 -17.04 12.21 -9.49
C LEU A 82 -16.62 13.67 -9.70
N ILE A 83 -15.45 13.99 -9.16
CA ILE A 83 -14.81 15.28 -9.41
C ILE A 83 -14.43 15.30 -10.89
N LYS A 84 -15.08 16.18 -11.65
CA LYS A 84 -14.73 16.44 -13.03
C LYS A 84 -13.37 17.16 -13.02
N GLY A 85 -12.32 16.39 -12.90
CA GLY A 85 -10.96 16.89 -12.91
C GLY A 85 -10.66 17.46 -14.29
N ALA A 86 -9.84 18.48 -14.33
CA ALA A 86 -9.31 19.03 -15.54
C ALA A 86 -8.74 17.90 -16.41
N SER A 87 -9.48 17.47 -17.40
CA SER A 87 -8.87 16.92 -18.59
C SER A 87 -7.86 17.95 -19.02
N SER A 88 -6.60 17.71 -18.73
CA SER A 88 -5.55 18.54 -19.28
C SER A 88 -5.71 18.42 -20.78
N THR A 89 -6.31 19.45 -21.39
CA THR A 89 -6.48 19.61 -22.83
C THR A 89 -5.15 19.73 -23.57
N THR A 90 -4.06 19.63 -22.86
CA THR A 90 -2.73 19.47 -23.43
C THR A 90 -2.56 18.02 -23.84
N SER A 91 -3.09 17.74 -25.01
CA SER A 91 -2.85 16.55 -25.82
C SER A 91 -1.35 16.26 -25.89
N SER A 92 -0.83 15.53 -24.94
CA SER A 92 0.40 14.79 -25.16
C SER A 92 0.02 13.55 -25.96
N LYS A 93 0.15 13.64 -27.29
CA LYS A 93 -0.04 12.54 -28.25
C LYS A 93 0.91 11.34 -28.05
N LYS A 94 1.71 11.31 -26.98
CA LYS A 94 2.63 10.22 -26.69
C LYS A 94 2.08 9.36 -25.56
N LEU A 95 1.40 8.27 -25.91
CA LEU A 95 0.99 7.19 -24.98
C LEU A 95 2.17 6.64 -24.17
N PHE A 96 3.37 6.70 -24.71
CA PHE A 96 4.62 6.27 -24.09
C PHE A 96 5.54 7.48 -23.93
N SER A 97 5.39 8.26 -22.89
CA SER A 97 6.37 9.26 -22.50
C SER A 97 7.26 8.70 -21.40
N LYS A 98 8.58 8.89 -21.56
CA LYS A 98 9.56 8.51 -20.53
C LYS A 98 9.13 9.08 -19.16
N PRO A 99 9.07 8.27 -18.10
CA PRO A 99 8.68 8.77 -16.79
C PRO A 99 9.69 9.83 -16.31
N GLU A 100 9.19 10.85 -15.63
CA GLU A 100 10.03 11.86 -15.00
C GLU A 100 10.91 11.19 -13.94
N GLY A 101 12.18 11.60 -13.82
CA GLY A 101 13.13 10.97 -12.89
C GLY A 101 12.64 10.99 -11.43
N VAL A 102 11.83 11.99 -11.07
CA VAL A 102 11.18 12.05 -9.76
C VAL A 102 10.15 10.93 -9.59
N LEU A 103 9.30 10.68 -10.60
CA LEU A 103 8.31 9.60 -10.57
C LEU A 103 8.97 8.22 -10.49
N VAL A 104 10.12 8.02 -11.15
CA VAL A 104 10.90 6.78 -11.04
C VAL A 104 11.38 6.57 -9.60
N ARG A 105 11.93 7.63 -8.96
CA ARG A 105 12.39 7.54 -7.57
C ARG A 105 11.25 7.26 -6.59
N LEU A 106 10.10 7.92 -6.76
CA LEU A 106 8.90 7.64 -5.99
C LEU A 106 8.39 6.22 -6.24
N GLY A 107 8.46 5.75 -7.49
CA GLY A 107 8.14 4.37 -7.87
C GLY A 107 9.03 3.33 -7.19
N ILE A 108 10.34 3.60 -7.06
CA ILE A 108 11.26 2.70 -6.35
C ILE A 108 10.92 2.65 -4.85
N ILE A 109 10.57 3.78 -4.23
CA ILE A 109 10.10 3.79 -2.83
C ILE A 109 8.81 2.96 -2.71
N ALA A 110 7.88 3.13 -3.64
CA ALA A 110 6.65 2.33 -3.70
C ALA A 110 6.96 0.83 -3.89
N PHE A 111 7.91 0.47 -4.76
CA PHE A 111 8.38 -0.89 -4.96
C PHE A 111 8.89 -1.52 -3.65
N CYS A 112 9.77 -0.82 -2.93
CA CYS A 112 10.30 -1.31 -1.66
C CYS A 112 9.19 -1.52 -0.62
N SER A 113 8.24 -0.57 -0.52
CA SER A 113 7.11 -0.68 0.41
C SER A 113 6.17 -1.82 0.04
N MET A 114 5.79 -1.93 -1.24
CA MET A 114 4.91 -2.99 -1.72
C MET A 114 5.56 -4.38 -1.66
N SER A 115 6.88 -4.47 -1.85
CA SER A 115 7.61 -5.72 -1.62
C SER A 115 7.57 -6.14 -0.15
N ALA A 116 7.73 -5.19 0.78
CA ALA A 116 7.62 -5.47 2.21
C ALA A 116 6.19 -5.86 2.59
N GLU A 117 5.18 -5.15 2.08
CA GLU A 117 3.77 -5.45 2.31
C GLU A 117 3.40 -6.83 1.74
N GLY A 118 3.81 -7.16 0.51
CA GLY A 118 3.60 -8.47 -0.10
C GLY A 118 4.30 -9.61 0.66
N ALA A 119 5.51 -9.35 1.15
CA ALA A 119 6.22 -10.28 2.03
C ALA A 119 5.42 -10.61 3.29
N MET A 120 4.85 -9.58 3.90
CA MET A 120 4.03 -9.76 5.10
C MET A 120 2.73 -10.49 4.81
N PHE A 121 2.08 -10.24 3.67
CA PHE A 121 0.85 -10.94 3.29
C PHE A 121 1.07 -12.44 3.08
N ASP A 122 2.11 -12.80 2.34
CA ASP A 122 2.29 -14.19 1.89
C ASP A 122 3.16 -15.02 2.83
N TRP A 123 4.11 -14.40 3.52
CA TRP A 123 5.14 -15.13 4.26
C TRP A 123 5.11 -14.95 5.78
N SER A 124 4.32 -14.01 6.32
CA SER A 124 4.30 -13.78 7.78
C SER A 124 3.84 -15.00 8.57
N GLY A 125 2.78 -15.68 8.11
CA GLY A 125 2.32 -16.94 8.74
C GLY A 125 3.32 -18.07 8.61
N VAL A 126 3.97 -18.18 7.43
CA VAL A 126 5.04 -19.18 7.20
C VAL A 126 6.23 -18.89 8.11
N TYR A 127 6.59 -17.61 8.27
CA TYR A 127 7.67 -17.19 9.17
C TYR A 127 7.39 -17.57 10.62
N PHE A 128 6.16 -17.35 11.09
CA PHE A 128 5.77 -17.75 12.44
C PHE A 128 5.81 -19.27 12.65
N ARG A 129 5.43 -20.04 11.63
CA ARG A 129 5.47 -21.50 11.70
C ARG A 129 6.89 -22.05 11.62
N GLU A 130 7.69 -21.59 10.63
CA GLU A 130 8.97 -22.23 10.29
C GLU A 130 10.17 -21.62 11.05
N VAL A 131 10.16 -20.32 11.33
CA VAL A 131 11.29 -19.61 11.97
C VAL A 131 11.05 -19.39 13.46
N VAL A 132 9.87 -18.83 13.80
CA VAL A 132 9.50 -18.56 15.21
C VAL A 132 9.13 -19.86 15.92
N LYS A 133 8.72 -20.91 15.20
CA LYS A 133 8.25 -22.19 15.75
C LYS A 133 7.08 -22.00 16.71
N ALA A 134 6.19 -21.07 16.37
CA ALA A 134 5.03 -20.73 17.17
C ALA A 134 4.05 -21.93 17.28
N PRO A 135 3.39 -22.13 18.42
CA PRO A 135 2.27 -23.05 18.52
C PRO A 135 1.21 -22.77 17.45
N ALA A 136 0.55 -23.79 16.94
CA ALA A 136 -0.42 -23.67 15.82
C ALA A 136 -1.47 -22.57 16.04
N SER A 137 -1.95 -22.41 17.28
CA SER A 137 -2.90 -21.37 17.69
C SER A 137 -2.35 -19.94 17.59
N LEU A 138 -1.02 -19.76 17.62
CA LEU A 138 -0.36 -18.46 17.59
C LEU A 138 0.24 -18.10 16.24
N VAL A 139 0.24 -19.01 15.27
CA VAL A 139 0.75 -18.75 13.90
C VAL A 139 0.00 -17.59 13.25
N ILE A 140 -1.29 -17.47 13.50
CA ILE A 140 -2.13 -16.40 12.96
C ILE A 140 -1.67 -15.00 13.39
N LEU A 141 -0.97 -14.86 14.52
CA LEU A 141 -0.45 -13.58 15.00
C LEU A 141 0.53 -12.94 14.01
N GLY A 142 1.26 -13.74 13.24
CA GLY A 142 2.16 -13.22 12.21
C GLY A 142 1.42 -12.31 11.23
N TYR A 143 0.31 -12.77 10.71
CA TYR A 143 -0.48 -12.01 9.74
C TYR A 143 -1.34 -10.93 10.41
N THR A 144 -2.08 -11.30 11.46
CA THR A 144 -3.07 -10.41 12.06
C THR A 144 -2.46 -9.19 12.74
N SER A 145 -1.32 -9.35 13.44
CA SER A 145 -0.64 -8.23 14.09
C SER A 145 -0.20 -7.16 13.07
N PHE A 146 0.37 -7.59 11.96
CA PHE A 146 0.73 -6.73 10.85
C PHE A 146 -0.50 -6.01 10.27
N MET A 147 -1.55 -6.76 9.92
CA MET A 147 -2.75 -6.23 9.27
C MET A 147 -3.50 -5.22 10.12
N ILE A 148 -3.70 -5.53 11.40
CA ILE A 148 -4.38 -4.62 12.33
C ILE A 148 -3.61 -3.31 12.45
N MET A 149 -2.29 -3.38 12.61
CA MET A 149 -1.49 -2.18 12.80
C MET A 149 -1.31 -1.39 11.51
N MET A 150 -1.27 -2.05 10.36
CA MET A 150 -1.30 -1.36 9.08
C MET A 150 -2.61 -0.60 8.88
N ALA A 151 -3.76 -1.22 9.17
CA ALA A 151 -5.06 -0.54 9.08
C ALA A 151 -5.14 0.64 10.07
N THR A 152 -4.72 0.44 11.31
CA THR A 152 -4.67 1.49 12.34
C THR A 152 -3.78 2.66 11.90
N GLY A 153 -2.58 2.36 11.42
CA GLY A 153 -1.64 3.37 10.95
C GLY A 153 -2.17 4.18 9.76
N ARG A 154 -2.98 3.58 8.89
CA ARG A 154 -3.65 4.29 7.77
C ARG A 154 -4.63 5.36 8.27
N PHE A 155 -5.37 5.12 9.33
CA PHE A 155 -6.26 6.12 9.93
C PHE A 155 -5.52 7.22 10.70
N MET A 156 -4.35 6.92 11.23
CA MET A 156 -3.51 7.90 11.95
C MET A 156 -2.58 8.69 11.01
N GLY A 157 -2.32 8.19 9.81
CA GLY A 157 -1.30 8.70 8.91
C GLY A 157 -1.52 10.14 8.47
N ASP A 158 -2.75 10.54 8.14
CA ASP A 158 -3.06 11.90 7.72
C ASP A 158 -2.80 12.93 8.83
N GLN A 159 -3.13 12.58 10.07
CA GLN A 159 -2.84 13.43 11.23
C GLN A 159 -1.32 13.55 11.46
N LEU A 160 -0.60 12.45 11.30
CA LEU A 160 0.85 12.44 11.43
C LEU A 160 1.50 13.31 10.36
N ILE A 161 1.07 13.16 9.10
CA ILE A 161 1.54 13.97 7.97
C ILE A 161 1.26 15.46 8.21
N ALA A 162 0.09 15.80 8.73
CA ALA A 162 -0.27 17.18 9.06
C ALA A 162 0.62 17.78 10.16
N LYS A 163 1.04 16.97 11.14
CA LYS A 163 1.86 17.41 12.28
C LYS A 163 3.35 17.53 11.95
N ILE A 164 3.94 16.52 11.31
CA ILE A 164 5.40 16.44 11.10
C ILE A 164 5.84 16.52 9.64
N GLY A 165 4.89 16.55 8.71
CA GLY A 165 5.12 16.63 7.27
C GLY A 165 5.38 15.29 6.60
N ARG A 166 5.20 15.26 5.27
CA ARG A 166 5.35 14.03 4.45
C ARG A 166 6.73 13.40 4.54
N LYS A 167 7.79 14.21 4.49
CA LYS A 167 9.18 13.71 4.50
C LYS A 167 9.50 12.94 5.78
N LYS A 168 9.25 13.56 6.93
CA LYS A 168 9.52 12.92 8.24
C LYS A 168 8.67 11.69 8.43
N THR A 169 7.40 11.72 8.01
CA THR A 169 6.52 10.55 8.06
C THR A 169 7.09 9.39 7.23
N LEU A 170 7.49 9.62 5.98
CA LEU A 170 8.07 8.60 5.13
C LEU A 170 9.43 8.08 5.63
N GLN A 171 10.26 8.97 6.18
CA GLN A 171 11.53 8.55 6.81
C GLN A 171 11.27 7.66 8.01
N GLY A 172 10.36 8.05 8.91
CA GLY A 172 9.94 7.25 10.05
C GLY A 172 9.35 5.91 9.64
N SER A 173 8.53 5.88 8.58
CA SER A 173 7.97 4.67 7.99
C SER A 173 9.06 3.68 7.57
N GLY A 174 10.07 4.13 6.83
CA GLY A 174 11.17 3.26 6.41
C GLY A 174 11.99 2.74 7.60
N ILE A 175 12.27 3.60 8.59
CA ILE A 175 12.97 3.20 9.83
C ILE A 175 12.14 2.13 10.58
N MET A 176 10.82 2.31 10.71
CA MET A 176 9.95 1.35 11.37
C MET A 176 9.96 -0.01 10.66
N VAL A 177 9.90 -0.04 9.33
CA VAL A 177 10.02 -1.29 8.56
C VAL A 177 11.36 -1.97 8.83
N PHE A 178 12.45 -1.22 8.78
CA PHE A 178 13.80 -1.75 9.06
C PHE A 178 13.91 -2.31 10.48
N ILE A 179 13.52 -1.54 11.49
CA ILE A 179 13.63 -1.95 12.90
C ILE A 179 12.70 -3.13 13.19
N GLY A 180 11.45 -3.08 12.74
CA GLY A 180 10.47 -4.13 13.01
C GLY A 180 10.89 -5.48 12.43
N LEU A 181 11.35 -5.51 11.17
CA LEU A 181 11.86 -6.74 10.58
C LEU A 181 13.19 -7.18 11.20
N SER A 182 14.08 -6.25 11.54
CA SER A 182 15.34 -6.57 12.22
C SER A 182 15.10 -7.21 13.59
N ILE A 183 14.16 -6.70 14.39
CA ILE A 183 13.77 -7.31 15.66
C ILE A 183 13.28 -8.73 15.43
N SER A 184 12.39 -8.94 14.45
CA SER A 184 11.84 -10.27 14.15
C SER A 184 12.91 -11.24 13.67
N VAL A 185 13.91 -10.77 12.91
CA VAL A 185 15.03 -11.58 12.39
C VAL A 185 16.04 -11.91 13.48
N LEU A 186 16.39 -10.95 14.32
CA LEU A 186 17.40 -11.13 15.36
C LEU A 186 16.87 -11.94 16.54
N PHE A 187 15.61 -11.72 16.91
CA PHE A 187 14.94 -12.33 18.06
C PHE A 187 13.66 -13.05 17.63
N PRO A 188 13.75 -14.24 17.00
CA PRO A 188 12.58 -14.91 16.40
C PRO A 188 11.74 -15.67 17.45
N TRP A 189 11.31 -14.99 18.49
CA TRP A 189 10.35 -15.51 19.46
C TRP A 189 8.95 -14.93 19.20
N VAL A 190 7.90 -15.59 19.66
CA VAL A 190 6.52 -15.19 19.39
C VAL A 190 6.28 -13.73 19.75
N VAL A 191 6.70 -13.30 20.93
CA VAL A 191 6.45 -11.93 21.43
C VAL A 191 7.22 -10.89 20.61
N THR A 192 8.51 -11.11 20.38
CA THR A 192 9.37 -10.15 19.66
C THR A 192 9.04 -10.09 18.17
N ALA A 193 8.74 -11.23 17.54
CA ALA A 193 8.32 -11.27 16.15
C ALA A 193 6.95 -10.58 15.96
N THR A 194 6.01 -10.80 16.89
CA THR A 194 4.71 -10.10 16.89
C THR A 194 4.91 -8.59 17.03
N ALA A 195 5.71 -8.15 17.99
CA ALA A 195 6.04 -6.73 18.18
C ALA A 195 6.72 -6.13 16.94
N GLY A 196 7.66 -6.86 16.34
CA GLY A 196 8.29 -6.46 15.09
C GLY A 196 7.28 -6.28 13.96
N PHE A 197 6.36 -7.22 13.78
CA PHE A 197 5.33 -7.15 12.72
C PHE A 197 4.29 -6.05 12.97
N VAL A 198 3.98 -5.74 14.22
CA VAL A 198 3.22 -4.54 14.62
C VAL A 198 3.92 -3.27 14.11
N ILE A 199 5.22 -3.14 14.37
CA ILE A 199 6.01 -1.98 13.95
C ILE A 199 6.07 -1.90 12.41
N VAL A 200 6.23 -3.03 11.71
CA VAL A 200 6.21 -3.07 10.24
C VAL A 200 4.88 -2.60 9.69
N GLY A 201 3.76 -3.06 10.27
CA GLY A 201 2.42 -2.65 9.86
C GLY A 201 2.23 -1.13 9.95
N LEU A 202 2.62 -0.53 11.07
CA LEU A 202 2.63 0.93 11.21
C LEU A 202 3.54 1.59 10.17
N GLY A 203 4.72 1.03 9.93
CA GLY A 203 5.70 1.56 8.98
C GLY A 203 5.18 1.62 7.56
N VAL A 204 4.62 0.54 7.01
CA VAL A 204 4.14 0.52 5.61
C VAL A 204 2.85 1.30 5.40
N SER A 205 2.07 1.52 6.46
CA SER A 205 0.71 2.05 6.39
C SER A 205 0.55 3.34 5.59
N SER A 206 1.47 4.28 5.77
CA SER A 206 1.40 5.62 5.20
C SER A 206 2.25 5.81 3.93
N VAL A 207 3.08 4.82 3.53
CA VAL A 207 4.03 5.00 2.43
C VAL A 207 3.31 5.19 1.11
N ILE A 208 2.49 4.23 0.69
CA ILE A 208 1.83 4.26 -0.62
C ILE A 208 0.88 5.46 -0.78
N PRO A 209 -0.06 5.74 0.15
CA PRO A 209 -0.94 6.91 0.01
C PRO A 209 -0.15 8.21 -0.07
N THR A 210 0.91 8.38 0.73
CA THR A 210 1.74 9.58 0.70
C THR A 210 2.53 9.71 -0.60
N ILE A 211 3.06 8.61 -1.14
CA ILE A 211 3.77 8.59 -2.42
C ILE A 211 2.83 8.95 -3.57
N TYR A 212 1.59 8.44 -3.58
CA TYR A 212 0.59 8.78 -4.60
C TYR A 212 0.22 10.26 -4.57
N SER A 213 -0.09 10.79 -3.39
CA SER A 213 -0.35 12.22 -3.21
C SER A 213 0.84 13.08 -3.64
N THR A 214 2.07 12.68 -3.28
CA THR A 214 3.31 13.38 -3.68
C THR A 214 3.52 13.32 -5.20
N ALA A 215 3.34 12.17 -5.83
CA ALA A 215 3.52 12.00 -7.27
C ALA A 215 2.58 12.91 -8.06
N ALA A 216 1.31 12.95 -7.67
CA ALA A 216 0.31 13.77 -8.33
C ALA A 216 0.56 15.27 -8.16
N SER A 217 1.05 15.70 -7.00
CA SER A 217 1.31 17.13 -6.73
C SER A 217 2.64 17.65 -7.29
N THR A 218 3.57 16.74 -7.60
CA THR A 218 4.92 17.10 -8.06
C THR A 218 5.08 17.00 -9.58
N SER A 219 4.33 16.10 -10.21
CA SER A 219 4.44 15.86 -11.65
C SER A 219 3.83 17.00 -12.44
N LYS A 220 4.48 17.34 -13.56
CA LYS A 220 3.89 18.23 -14.60
C LYS A 220 2.83 17.53 -15.44
N LYS A 221 2.68 16.21 -15.30
CA LYS A 221 1.68 15.40 -15.99
C LYS A 221 0.36 15.42 -15.24
N ALA A 222 -0.71 15.02 -15.95
CA ALA A 222 -2.00 14.80 -15.29
C ALA A 222 -1.85 13.81 -14.13
N PRO A 223 -2.57 14.01 -13.00
CA PRO A 223 -2.45 13.17 -11.81
C PRO A 223 -2.54 11.67 -12.11
N GLY A 224 -3.49 11.23 -12.94
CA GLY A 224 -3.63 9.83 -13.33
C GLY A 224 -2.41 9.25 -14.05
N MET A 225 -1.72 10.05 -14.88
CA MET A 225 -0.47 9.61 -15.53
C MET A 225 0.70 9.51 -14.55
N ALA A 226 0.76 10.42 -13.58
CA ALA A 226 1.78 10.35 -12.52
C ALA A 226 1.58 9.12 -11.64
N LEU A 227 0.33 8.86 -11.24
CA LEU A 227 -0.03 7.68 -10.46
C LEU A 227 0.24 6.38 -11.25
N ALA A 228 -0.15 6.32 -12.53
CA ALA A 228 0.13 5.18 -13.38
C ALA A 228 1.62 4.86 -13.46
N GLY A 229 2.48 5.87 -13.61
CA GLY A 229 3.93 5.69 -13.65
C GLY A 229 4.49 5.15 -12.33
N VAL A 230 4.06 5.68 -11.21
CA VAL A 230 4.52 5.26 -9.88
C VAL A 230 3.96 3.89 -9.52
N SER A 231 2.65 3.66 -9.73
CA SER A 231 2.02 2.38 -9.39
C SER A 231 2.55 1.23 -10.24
N SER A 232 2.86 1.45 -11.52
CA SER A 232 3.46 0.41 -12.36
C SER A 232 4.78 -0.11 -11.80
N ILE A 233 5.65 0.79 -11.30
CA ILE A 233 6.90 0.39 -10.66
C ILE A 233 6.61 -0.26 -9.29
N GLY A 234 5.70 0.33 -8.51
CA GLY A 234 5.33 -0.17 -7.19
C GLY A 234 4.76 -1.59 -7.24
N PHE A 235 3.85 -1.87 -8.15
CA PHE A 235 3.24 -3.20 -8.30
C PHE A 235 4.23 -4.31 -8.69
N LEU A 236 5.37 -3.96 -9.32
CA LEU A 236 6.45 -4.93 -9.49
C LEU A 236 6.96 -5.44 -8.13
N GLY A 237 6.83 -4.65 -7.07
CA GLY A 237 7.15 -5.07 -5.71
C GLY A 237 6.24 -6.20 -5.21
N PHE A 238 4.93 -6.11 -5.43
CA PHE A 238 4.01 -7.21 -5.14
C PHE A 238 4.23 -8.43 -6.04
N LEU A 239 4.58 -8.22 -7.29
CA LEU A 239 4.79 -9.30 -8.26
C LEU A 239 6.07 -10.08 -7.97
N PHE A 240 7.18 -9.37 -7.72
CA PHE A 240 8.51 -9.99 -7.55
C PHE A 240 8.90 -10.19 -6.09
N GLY A 241 8.33 -9.45 -5.15
CA GLY A 241 8.67 -9.55 -3.73
C GLY A 241 8.49 -10.96 -3.17
N PRO A 242 7.27 -11.54 -3.19
CA PRO A 242 7.04 -12.87 -2.64
C PRO A 242 7.85 -13.98 -3.31
N PRO A 243 7.98 -14.07 -4.66
CA PRO A 243 8.87 -15.03 -5.30
C PRO A 243 10.34 -14.85 -4.91
N LEU A 244 10.83 -13.61 -4.79
CA LEU A 244 12.20 -13.33 -4.37
C LEU A 244 12.47 -13.86 -2.96
N ILE A 245 11.52 -13.67 -2.04
CA ILE A 245 11.62 -14.20 -0.68
C ILE A 245 11.71 -15.72 -0.71
N GLY A 246 10.84 -16.38 -1.48
CA GLY A 246 10.88 -17.85 -1.62
C GLY A 246 12.20 -18.33 -2.19
N TYR A 247 12.73 -17.66 -3.18
CA TYR A 247 14.03 -18.01 -3.79
C TYR A 247 15.19 -17.83 -2.80
N ILE A 248 15.25 -16.70 -2.08
CA ILE A 248 16.27 -16.47 -1.05
C ILE A 248 16.12 -17.49 0.09
N ALA A 249 14.88 -17.84 0.46
CA ALA A 249 14.61 -18.82 1.49
C ALA A 249 15.12 -20.22 1.13
N GLN A 250 15.06 -20.61 -0.14
CA GLN A 250 15.60 -21.87 -0.62
C GLN A 250 17.14 -21.88 -0.63
N LEU A 251 17.78 -20.77 -0.98
CA LEU A 251 19.24 -20.68 -1.04
C LEU A 251 19.89 -20.53 0.34
N PHE A 252 19.24 -19.83 1.26
CA PHE A 252 19.79 -19.48 2.56
C PHE A 252 18.84 -19.86 3.69
N SER A 253 17.82 -19.04 3.92
CA SER A 253 16.76 -19.28 4.91
C SER A 253 15.66 -18.22 4.78
N LEU A 254 14.46 -18.53 5.27
CA LEU A 254 13.37 -17.57 5.35
C LEU A 254 13.73 -16.37 6.26
N ARG A 255 14.55 -16.62 7.29
CA ARG A 255 15.09 -15.57 8.17
C ARG A 255 15.98 -14.59 7.40
N ALA A 256 16.83 -15.08 6.51
CA ALA A 256 17.66 -14.23 5.63
C ALA A 256 16.81 -13.42 4.65
N SER A 257 15.75 -14.01 4.10
CA SER A 257 14.81 -13.31 3.21
C SER A 257 14.17 -12.10 3.90
N PHE A 258 13.69 -12.25 5.12
CA PHE A 258 13.15 -11.16 5.91
C PHE A 258 14.20 -10.09 6.25
N GLY A 259 15.46 -10.50 6.44
CA GLY A 259 16.59 -9.59 6.55
C GLY A 259 16.77 -8.71 5.32
N VAL A 260 16.68 -9.31 4.12
CA VAL A 260 16.73 -8.54 2.85
C VAL A 260 15.57 -7.54 2.76
N VAL A 261 14.36 -7.93 3.15
CA VAL A 261 13.20 -7.02 3.16
C VAL A 261 13.39 -5.89 4.19
N ALA A 262 14.07 -6.14 5.31
CA ALA A 262 14.42 -5.07 6.26
C ALA A 262 15.24 -3.95 5.59
N PHE A 263 16.20 -4.31 4.71
CA PHE A 263 16.98 -3.31 3.97
C PHE A 263 16.12 -2.46 3.02
N PHE A 264 14.97 -2.94 2.54
CA PHE A 264 14.04 -2.10 1.78
C PHE A 264 13.51 -0.96 2.64
N GLY A 265 13.26 -1.18 3.92
CA GLY A 265 12.91 -0.10 4.86
C GLY A 265 14.00 0.96 4.96
N LEU A 266 15.26 0.54 5.10
CA LEU A 266 16.40 1.45 5.11
C LEU A 266 16.54 2.21 3.78
N LEU A 267 16.34 1.54 2.64
CA LEU A 267 16.40 2.14 1.33
C LEU A 267 15.30 3.20 1.15
N ILE A 268 14.08 2.96 1.64
CA ILE A 268 13.00 3.96 1.69
C ILE A 268 13.49 5.21 2.40
N THR A 269 14.03 5.07 3.62
CA THR A 269 14.52 6.21 4.42
C THR A 269 15.61 6.99 3.70
N LEU A 270 16.61 6.30 3.14
CA LEU A 270 17.73 6.93 2.44
C LEU A 270 17.26 7.67 1.17
N MET A 271 16.36 7.06 0.39
CA MET A 271 15.83 7.69 -0.81
C MET A 271 14.99 8.92 -0.49
N VAL A 272 14.12 8.84 0.51
CA VAL A 272 13.29 9.95 0.98
C VAL A 272 14.18 11.11 1.46
N THR A 273 15.26 10.82 2.17
CA THR A 273 16.19 11.84 2.66
C THR A 273 16.81 12.66 1.51
N LYS A 274 17.15 11.99 0.40
CA LYS A 274 17.74 12.62 -0.80
C LYS A 274 16.72 13.32 -1.71
N LEU A 275 15.42 13.12 -1.52
CA LEU A 275 14.36 13.72 -2.34
C LEU A 275 13.92 15.07 -1.74
N LYS A 276 14.45 16.18 -2.26
CA LYS A 276 14.06 17.56 -1.87
C LYS A 276 12.59 17.86 -2.18
N VAL A 277 12.05 17.28 -3.25
CA VAL A 277 10.69 17.47 -3.74
C VAL A 277 9.60 17.15 -2.70
N ILE A 278 9.87 16.25 -1.75
CA ILE A 278 8.92 15.89 -0.70
C ILE A 278 8.75 17.03 0.33
N ASP A 279 9.74 17.91 0.47
CA ASP A 279 9.69 19.06 1.37
C ASP A 279 8.84 20.20 0.81
N ASP A 280 8.82 20.36 -0.53
CA ASP A 280 8.25 21.51 -1.22
C ASP A 280 6.75 21.39 -1.49
N VAL A 281 6.15 20.21 -1.24
CA VAL A 281 4.72 20.01 -1.45
C VAL A 281 3.93 20.67 -0.33
N LYS A 282 3.77 21.98 -0.41
CA LYS A 282 2.69 22.69 0.27
C LYS A 282 1.39 22.27 -0.41
N LEU A 283 0.42 21.78 0.36
CA LEU A 283 -0.95 21.70 -0.11
C LEU A 283 -1.30 23.10 -0.59
N ILE A 284 -1.55 23.23 -1.87
CA ILE A 284 -1.89 24.52 -2.47
C ILE A 284 -3.16 24.98 -1.77
N LYS A 285 -3.04 25.93 -0.84
CA LYS A 285 -4.18 26.70 -0.39
C LYS A 285 -4.64 27.46 -1.63
N GLN A 286 -5.68 26.97 -2.27
CA GLN A 286 -6.42 27.80 -3.20
C GLN A 286 -7.04 28.93 -2.35
N ALA A 287 -6.52 30.12 -2.60
CA ALA A 287 -7.11 31.35 -2.11
C ALA A 287 -8.51 31.56 -2.73
#